data_c9fabacbc23583341fdb41ff4aad4b9f
#
_entry.id   c9fabacbc23583341fdb41ff4aad4b9f
#
_cell.length_a   1.000
_cell.length_b   1.000
_cell.length_c   1.000
_cell.angle_alpha   90.00
_cell.angle_beta   90.00
_cell.angle_gamma   90.00
#
_symmetry.space_group_name_H-M   'P 1'
#
loop_
_entity.id
_entity.type
_entity.pdbx_description
1 polymer ?
#
loop_
_entity_poly.entity_id
_entity_poly.type
_entity_poly.pdbx_seq_one_letter_code
_entity_poly.pdbx_strand_id
1 'polypeptide(L)'
;MEKCKIESKKVSVFYNEKRALNEITLSIPEKKVTSLIGPSGCGKSTFLRCINRMNDTIDGCKMVGKILIDDKDIYEESLDPVLLRARVGMVFQKPNPFPKSIFDNVAYGPKIHGLTQSGDELEELVEQSLRRA
;
A
#
# COMPACT_ATOMS: atom_id res chain seq x y z
N MET A 1 7.91 -11.62 22.34
CA MET A 1 8.25 -10.54 21.38
C MET A 1 7.10 -10.32 20.41
N GLU A 2 6.76 -9.08 20.15
CA GLU A 2 5.75 -8.78 19.15
C GLU A 2 6.29 -9.10 17.76
N LYS A 3 5.49 -9.80 16.95
CA LYS A 3 5.88 -10.12 15.59
C LYS A 3 5.86 -8.84 14.74
N CYS A 4 6.95 -8.55 14.07
CA CYS A 4 7.03 -7.44 13.12
C CYS A 4 6.30 -7.82 11.83
N LYS A 5 5.46 -6.92 11.32
CA LYS A 5 4.76 -7.10 10.04
C LYS A 5 5.50 -6.41 8.90
N ILE A 6 5.95 -5.19 9.16
CA ILE A 6 6.68 -4.38 8.18
C ILE A 6 7.96 -3.86 8.83
N GLU A 7 9.07 -4.00 8.14
CA GLU A 7 10.36 -3.47 8.57
C GLU A 7 10.98 -2.63 7.46
N SER A 8 11.31 -1.39 7.74
CA SER A 8 12.13 -0.58 6.85
C SER A 8 13.57 -0.53 7.34
N LYS A 9 14.52 -0.64 6.41
CA LYS A 9 15.97 -0.62 6.68
C LYS A 9 16.62 0.47 5.84
N LYS A 10 16.99 1.58 6.48
CA LYS A 10 17.68 2.72 5.86
C LYS A 10 17.02 3.20 4.58
N VAL A 11 15.69 3.35 4.62
CA VAL A 11 14.92 3.78 3.45
C VAL A 11 15.11 5.26 3.20
N SER A 12 15.64 5.58 2.03
CA SER A 12 15.74 6.94 1.49
C SER A 12 14.94 7.03 0.21
N VAL A 13 14.27 8.16 0.00
CA VAL A 13 13.50 8.42 -1.21
C VAL A 13 13.93 9.75 -1.81
N PHE A 14 14.10 9.75 -3.11
CA PHE A 14 14.47 10.92 -3.90
C PHE A 14 13.42 11.19 -4.97
N TYR A 15 13.03 12.42 -5.13
CA TYR A 15 12.29 12.93 -6.28
C TYR A 15 13.27 13.74 -7.14
N ASN A 16 13.74 13.14 -8.23
CA ASN A 16 14.89 13.63 -8.99
C ASN A 16 16.11 13.80 -8.06
N GLU A 17 16.60 15.02 -7.88
CA GLU A 17 17.74 15.32 -7.02
C GLU A 17 17.34 15.66 -5.57
N LYS A 18 16.05 15.86 -5.30
CA LYS A 18 15.56 16.24 -3.97
C LYS A 18 15.29 15.02 -3.11
N ARG A 19 15.99 14.90 -1.99
CA ARG A 19 15.75 13.85 -1.01
C ARG A 19 14.52 14.17 -0.18
N ALA A 20 13.53 13.28 -0.19
CA ALA A 20 12.29 13.37 0.58
C ALA A 20 12.33 12.57 1.89
N LEU A 21 13.04 11.43 1.90
CA LEU A 21 13.26 10.60 3.09
C LEU A 21 14.74 10.29 3.24
N ASN A 22 15.23 10.25 4.48
CA ASN A 22 16.62 10.02 4.82
C ASN A 22 16.77 8.86 5.80
N GLU A 23 17.23 7.72 5.30
CA GLU A 23 17.61 6.52 6.06
C GLU A 23 16.58 6.09 7.14
N ILE A 24 15.29 6.07 6.78
CA ILE A 24 14.22 5.68 7.70
C ILE A 24 14.33 4.20 8.04
N THR A 25 14.53 3.92 9.31
CA THR A 25 14.54 2.56 9.87
C THR A 25 13.49 2.48 10.96
N LEU A 26 12.44 1.67 10.74
CA LEU A 26 11.39 1.46 11.71
C LEU A 26 10.73 0.09 11.52
N SER A 27 10.10 -0.39 12.58
CA SER A 27 9.37 -1.64 12.61
C SER A 27 7.90 -1.40 12.96
N ILE A 28 7.00 -1.98 12.19
CA ILE A 28 5.56 -1.90 12.39
C ILE A 28 5.07 -3.28 12.84
N PRO A 29 4.47 -3.38 14.03
CA PRO A 29 4.01 -4.66 14.56
C PRO A 29 2.77 -5.18 13.82
N GLU A 30 2.60 -6.50 13.87
CA GLU A 30 1.42 -7.17 13.30
C GLU A 30 0.16 -6.86 14.13
N LYS A 31 -0.99 -6.75 13.46
CA LYS A 31 -2.33 -6.62 14.07
C LYS A 31 -2.48 -5.41 15.01
N LYS A 32 -1.75 -4.35 14.75
CA LYS A 32 -1.84 -3.09 15.48
C LYS A 32 -1.97 -1.89 14.54
N VAL A 33 -2.52 -0.81 15.07
CA VAL A 33 -2.54 0.48 14.39
C VAL A 33 -1.25 1.23 14.75
N THR A 34 -0.50 1.60 13.73
CA THR A 34 0.68 2.46 13.86
C THR A 34 0.40 3.79 13.19
N SER A 35 0.57 4.89 13.91
CA SER A 35 0.34 6.24 13.39
C SER A 35 1.66 6.97 13.15
N LEU A 36 1.78 7.62 11.99
CA LEU A 36 2.88 8.52 11.66
C LEU A 36 2.43 9.96 11.91
N ILE A 37 3.07 10.65 12.83
CA ILE A 37 2.74 12.03 13.23
C ILE A 37 3.89 12.94 12.86
N GLY A 38 3.57 14.09 12.31
CA GLY A 38 4.56 15.13 11.96
C GLY A 38 3.94 16.22 11.10
N PRO A 39 4.68 17.33 10.88
CA PRO A 39 4.20 18.46 10.10
C PRO A 39 3.94 18.09 8.64
N SER A 40 3.14 18.91 7.97
CA SER A 40 2.89 18.74 6.53
C SER A 40 4.21 18.80 5.74
N GLY A 41 4.35 17.92 4.76
CA GLY A 41 5.55 17.87 3.91
C GLY A 41 6.77 17.17 4.51
N CYS A 42 6.68 16.56 5.71
CA CYS A 42 7.82 15.87 6.32
C CYS A 42 8.07 14.44 5.76
N GLY A 43 7.25 13.95 4.84
CA GLY A 43 7.48 12.67 4.17
C GLY A 43 6.60 11.50 4.60
N LYS A 44 5.60 11.68 5.47
CA LYS A 44 4.71 10.61 5.94
C LYS A 44 4.04 9.86 4.80
N SER A 45 3.41 10.59 3.88
CA SER A 45 2.75 9.99 2.69
C SER A 45 3.75 9.35 1.73
N THR A 46 4.95 9.92 1.62
CA THR A 46 6.03 9.33 0.82
C THR A 46 6.43 7.98 1.37
N PHE A 47 6.59 7.86 2.70
CA PHE A 47 6.90 6.58 3.34
C PHE A 47 5.79 5.55 3.15
N LEU A 48 4.51 5.93 3.34
CA LEU A 48 3.36 5.04 3.13
C LEU A 48 3.32 4.50 1.69
N ARG A 49 3.59 5.36 0.69
CA ARG A 49 3.65 4.94 -0.72
C ARG A 49 4.84 4.03 -1.05
N CYS A 50 5.85 3.96 -0.21
CA CYS A 50 6.91 2.97 -0.36
C CYS A 50 6.42 1.56 -0.01
N ILE A 51 5.52 1.41 0.96
CA ILE A 51 5.05 0.11 1.46
C ILE A 51 4.23 -0.66 0.41
N ASN A 52 3.50 0.03 -0.45
CA ASN A 52 2.76 -0.59 -1.57
C ASN A 52 3.38 -0.32 -2.94
N ARG A 53 4.58 0.25 -2.98
CA ARG A 53 5.31 0.60 -4.20
C ARG A 53 4.59 1.61 -5.11
N MET A 54 3.68 2.42 -4.57
CA MET A 54 3.02 3.47 -5.36
C MET A 54 3.99 4.56 -5.82
N ASN A 55 5.12 4.74 -5.15
CA ASN A 55 6.17 5.66 -5.61
C ASN A 55 6.81 5.24 -6.93
N ASP A 56 6.76 3.96 -7.30
CA ASP A 56 7.26 3.46 -8.60
C ASP A 56 6.50 4.05 -9.80
N THR A 57 5.27 4.56 -9.57
CA THR A 57 4.46 5.18 -10.61
C THR A 57 4.77 6.68 -10.82
N ILE A 58 5.65 7.24 -10.01
CA ILE A 58 6.04 8.65 -10.06
C ILE A 58 7.36 8.77 -10.82
N ASP A 59 7.36 9.49 -11.93
CA ASP A 59 8.56 9.75 -12.71
C ASP A 59 9.61 10.46 -11.87
N GLY A 60 10.86 9.98 -11.96
CA GLY A 60 11.98 10.53 -11.20
C GLY A 60 11.99 10.16 -9.71
N CYS A 61 11.05 9.34 -9.23
CA CYS A 61 11.10 8.84 -7.86
C CYS A 61 12.01 7.60 -7.76
N LYS A 62 12.96 7.66 -6.82
CA LYS A 62 13.89 6.56 -6.54
C LYS A 62 13.91 6.25 -5.06
N MET A 63 13.74 4.99 -4.72
CA MET A 63 13.88 4.47 -3.37
C MET A 63 15.20 3.71 -3.23
N VAL A 64 15.87 3.91 -2.11
CA VAL A 64 17.09 3.20 -1.69
C VAL A 64 16.85 2.63 -0.31
N GLY A 65 17.43 1.49 0.00
CA GLY A 65 17.19 0.75 1.24
C GLY A 65 16.31 -0.46 1.00
N LYS A 66 15.72 -1.00 2.06
CA LYS A 66 14.85 -2.18 1.99
C LYS A 66 13.58 -1.98 2.77
N ILE A 67 12.50 -2.54 2.26
CA ILE A 67 11.24 -2.70 3.00
C ILE A 67 10.85 -4.17 2.96
N LEU A 68 10.71 -4.75 4.13
CA LEU A 68 10.30 -6.14 4.30
C LEU A 68 8.84 -6.18 4.76
N ILE A 69 8.05 -7.06 4.17
CA ILE A 69 6.72 -7.44 4.65
C ILE A 69 6.72 -8.96 4.84
N ASP A 70 6.40 -9.42 6.06
CA ASP A 70 6.53 -10.83 6.43
C ASP A 70 7.93 -11.39 6.07
N ASP A 71 8.98 -10.66 6.42
CA ASP A 71 10.41 -10.96 6.18
C ASP A 71 10.83 -11.03 4.69
N LYS A 72 9.96 -10.68 3.75
CA LYS A 72 10.26 -10.64 2.31
C LYS A 72 10.47 -9.22 1.82
N ASP A 73 11.55 -8.99 1.09
CA ASP A 73 11.85 -7.70 0.48
C ASP A 73 10.85 -7.42 -0.65
N ILE A 74 10.05 -6.36 -0.49
CA ILE A 74 9.02 -6.00 -1.46
C ILE A 74 9.56 -5.29 -2.70
N TYR A 75 10.85 -4.96 -2.73
CA TYR A 75 11.56 -4.39 -3.89
C TYR A 75 12.43 -5.40 -4.62
N GLU A 76 12.34 -6.68 -4.27
CA GLU A 76 13.00 -7.75 -5.00
C GLU A 76 12.47 -7.86 -6.44
N GLU A 77 13.36 -8.06 -7.42
CA GLU A 77 13.00 -8.10 -8.85
C GLU A 77 11.97 -9.18 -9.20
N SER A 78 11.98 -10.27 -8.43
CA SER A 78 11.03 -11.38 -8.62
C SER A 78 9.61 -11.08 -8.14
N LEU A 79 9.39 -9.99 -7.39
CA LEU A 79 8.10 -9.67 -6.80
C LEU A 79 7.26 -8.81 -7.75
N ASP A 80 6.08 -9.30 -8.11
CA ASP A 80 5.11 -8.55 -8.90
C ASP A 80 4.41 -7.46 -8.05
N PRO A 81 4.58 -6.17 -8.40
CA PRO A 81 3.91 -5.08 -7.69
C PRO A 81 2.38 -5.17 -7.69
N VAL A 82 1.79 -5.76 -8.70
CA VAL A 82 0.32 -5.94 -8.80
C VAL A 82 -0.17 -6.87 -7.69
N LEU A 83 0.51 -7.99 -7.48
CA LEU A 83 0.21 -8.94 -6.41
C LEU A 83 0.45 -8.34 -5.02
N LEU A 84 1.50 -7.53 -4.88
CA LEU A 84 1.75 -6.78 -3.64
C LEU A 84 0.57 -5.84 -3.33
N ARG A 85 0.13 -5.04 -4.29
CA ARG A 85 -0.96 -4.06 -4.12
C ARG A 85 -2.31 -4.70 -3.88
N ALA A 86 -2.53 -5.94 -4.33
CA ALA A 86 -3.71 -6.73 -3.97
C ALA A 86 -3.77 -7.06 -2.47
N ARG A 87 -2.60 -7.19 -1.81
CA ARG A 87 -2.46 -7.51 -0.39
C ARG A 87 -2.28 -6.29 0.51
N VAL A 88 -1.74 -5.20 -0.02
CA VAL A 88 -1.47 -3.95 0.70
C VAL A 88 -2.35 -2.85 0.13
N GLY A 89 -3.54 -2.73 0.69
CA GLY A 89 -4.49 -1.69 0.32
C GLY A 89 -4.04 -0.30 0.78
N MET A 90 -4.50 0.73 0.10
CA MET A 90 -4.26 2.13 0.45
C MET A 90 -5.54 2.94 0.36
N VAL A 91 -5.81 3.72 1.41
CA VAL A 91 -6.89 4.71 1.40
C VAL A 91 -6.28 6.08 1.17
N PHE A 92 -6.69 6.76 0.10
CA PHE A 92 -6.17 8.06 -0.27
C PHE A 92 -6.91 9.18 0.46
N GLN A 93 -6.23 10.31 0.68
CA GLN A 93 -6.82 11.49 1.31
C GLN A 93 -8.00 12.06 0.51
N LYS A 94 -7.91 12.05 -0.82
CA LYS A 94 -9.00 12.43 -1.71
C LYS A 94 -9.60 11.18 -2.36
N PRO A 95 -10.91 10.95 -2.25
CA PRO A 95 -11.55 9.86 -2.97
C PRO A 95 -11.39 10.05 -4.48
N ASN A 96 -11.09 8.97 -5.18
CA ASN A 96 -10.95 8.96 -6.63
C ASN A 96 -11.69 7.75 -7.21
N PRO A 97 -13.02 7.69 -7.10
CA PRO A 97 -13.79 6.57 -7.63
C PRO A 97 -13.78 6.58 -9.16
N PHE A 98 -13.93 5.39 -9.75
CA PHE A 98 -14.22 5.28 -11.17
C PHE A 98 -15.62 5.84 -11.49
N PRO A 99 -15.87 6.38 -12.70
CA PRO A 99 -17.17 6.85 -13.14
C PRO A 99 -18.13 5.68 -13.42
N LYS A 100 -18.42 4.90 -12.40
CA LYS A 100 -19.23 3.68 -12.38
C LYS A 100 -20.14 3.68 -11.15
N SER A 101 -21.02 2.68 -11.05
CA SER A 101 -21.84 2.50 -9.85
C SER A 101 -20.99 2.26 -8.59
N ILE A 102 -21.59 2.45 -7.42
CA ILE A 102 -20.95 2.10 -6.14
C ILE A 102 -20.57 0.61 -6.14
N PHE A 103 -21.48 -0.24 -6.57
CA PHE A 103 -21.25 -1.67 -6.70
C PHE A 103 -20.01 -1.97 -7.56
N ASP A 104 -19.92 -1.40 -8.77
CA ASP A 104 -18.82 -1.66 -9.69
C ASP A 104 -17.48 -1.12 -9.18
N ASN A 105 -17.47 -0.03 -8.42
CA ASN A 105 -16.26 0.47 -7.76
C ASN A 105 -15.75 -0.53 -6.71
N VAL A 106 -16.62 -1.04 -5.85
CA VAL A 106 -16.24 -2.02 -4.81
C VAL A 106 -15.89 -3.37 -5.44
N ALA A 107 -16.63 -3.80 -6.45
CA ALA A 107 -16.43 -5.07 -7.15
C ALA A 107 -15.17 -5.09 -8.05
N TYR A 108 -14.60 -3.95 -8.36
CA TYR A 108 -13.50 -3.84 -9.33
C TYR A 108 -12.28 -4.67 -8.94
N GLY A 109 -11.79 -4.52 -7.72
CA GLY A 109 -10.67 -5.30 -7.21
C GLY A 109 -10.92 -6.81 -7.21
N PRO A 110 -12.01 -7.29 -6.59
CA PRO A 110 -12.40 -8.70 -6.62
C PRO A 110 -12.50 -9.28 -8.03
N LYS A 111 -13.06 -8.56 -8.99
CA LYS A 111 -13.15 -9.01 -10.39
C LYS A 111 -11.78 -9.15 -11.04
N ILE A 112 -10.91 -8.14 -10.90
CA ILE A 112 -9.58 -8.15 -11.52
C ILE A 112 -8.68 -9.25 -10.94
N HIS A 113 -8.77 -9.47 -9.63
CA HIS A 113 -7.96 -10.48 -8.95
C HIS A 113 -8.60 -11.86 -8.90
N GLY A 114 -9.78 -12.04 -9.47
CA GLY A 114 -10.47 -13.33 -9.50
C GLY A 114 -10.77 -13.91 -8.11
N LEU A 115 -11.17 -13.05 -7.16
CA LEU A 115 -11.40 -13.43 -5.76
C LEU A 115 -12.73 -14.17 -5.55
N THR A 116 -13.64 -14.14 -6.53
CA THR A 116 -14.97 -14.77 -6.48
C THR A 116 -15.17 -15.64 -7.71
N GLN A 117 -15.92 -16.76 -7.55
CA GLN A 117 -16.19 -17.70 -8.61
C GLN A 117 -17.58 -17.51 -9.24
N SER A 118 -18.49 -16.81 -8.55
CA SER A 118 -19.86 -16.56 -9.00
C SER A 118 -20.28 -15.10 -8.80
N GLY A 119 -21.38 -14.69 -9.46
CA GLY A 119 -22.00 -13.39 -9.26
C GLY A 119 -22.53 -13.21 -7.84
N ASP A 120 -23.13 -14.25 -7.27
CA ASP A 120 -23.70 -14.24 -5.92
C ASP A 120 -22.61 -14.03 -4.85
N GLU A 121 -21.47 -14.71 -4.98
CA GLU A 121 -20.31 -14.48 -4.10
C GLU A 121 -19.76 -13.05 -4.20
N LEU A 122 -19.76 -12.49 -5.41
CA LEU A 122 -19.34 -11.13 -5.63
C LEU A 122 -20.29 -10.12 -4.96
N GLU A 123 -21.61 -10.32 -5.10
CA GLU A 123 -22.62 -9.48 -4.45
C GLU A 123 -22.50 -9.54 -2.93
N GLU A 124 -22.34 -10.72 -2.36
CA GLU A 124 -22.14 -10.90 -0.93
C GLU A 124 -20.86 -10.20 -0.44
N LEU A 125 -19.75 -10.34 -1.16
CA LEU A 125 -18.48 -9.69 -0.82
C LEU A 125 -18.60 -8.17 -0.87
N VAL A 126 -19.27 -7.61 -1.87
CA VAL A 126 -19.52 -6.17 -2.00
C VAL A 126 -20.38 -5.67 -0.86
N GLU A 127 -21.49 -6.36 -0.56
CA GLU A 127 -22.40 -5.98 0.54
C GLU A 127 -21.67 -6.00 1.89
N GLN A 128 -20.91 -7.06 2.18
CA GLN A 128 -20.13 -7.16 3.41
C GLN A 128 -19.08 -6.04 3.53
N SER A 129 -18.42 -5.69 2.42
CA SER A 129 -17.43 -4.62 2.40
C SER A 129 -18.06 -3.25 2.70
N LEU A 130 -19.20 -2.97 2.09
CA LEU A 130 -19.96 -1.73 2.34
C LEU A 130 -20.51 -1.64 3.77
N ARG A 131 -20.92 -2.76 4.36
CA ARG A 131 -21.39 -2.78 5.75
C ARG A 131 -20.27 -2.55 6.78
N ARG A 132 -19.00 -2.87 6.41
CA ARG A 132 -17.83 -2.69 7.28
C ARG A 132 -17.21 -1.29 7.19
N ALA A 133 -17.48 -0.57 6.11
CA ALA A 133 -16.99 0.79 5.89
C ALA A 133 -17.90 1.83 6.57
#